data_5d5c32ffc1d85b6b02f3b8b7ee62f6e0
#
_entry.id   5d5c32ffc1d85b6b02f3b8b7ee62f6e0
#
_cell.length_a   1.000
_cell.length_b   1.000
_cell.length_c   1.000
_cell.angle_alpha   90.00
_cell.angle_beta   90.00
_cell.angle_gamma   90.00
#
_symmetry.space_group_name_H-M   'P 1'
#
loop_
_entity.id
_entity.type
_entity.pdbx_description
1 polymer ?
#
loop_
_entity_poly.entity_id
_entity_poly.type
_entity_poly.pdbx_seq_one_letter_code
_entity_poly.pdbx_strand_id
1 'polypeptide(L)'
;ISFVVVCILSFLLVLCLDREWIFPEGFWKIAMIFLIVLLVGFTYLWIWKPYRRLTNQVQRFSDGYISLADLTDVEVAISPEFERMARHMNKIITATRTLDMSKRQAQYRALQNQINPHFLYNTLEGIRSEAIMAGLDNLADMTEALAIFFRYTISKVENLVTVEEELENCATYFKIQQYRFGSRIHLEIEQDEEDWDDILHCMIPKLTLQPILENSIIHGIELKLDEGKVTISISRTKSRLLIKVSDDGVGMNRETLDKLNAKLGSKEEEVKNYTQPEKGGVALVNVNNRIHLLFGEEYGMHVYSLENVGTSVELSIPVIYNENELKKKEL
;
A
#
# COMPACT_ATOMS: atom_id res chain seq x y z
N ILE A 1 23.06 43.59 14.72
CA ILE A 1 24.16 43.00 15.54
C ILE A 1 25.51 43.15 14.82
N SER A 2 25.68 42.79 13.57
CA SER A 2 26.95 42.96 12.82
C SER A 2 27.38 44.43 12.74
N PHE A 3 26.45 45.37 12.56
CA PHE A 3 26.76 46.81 12.53
C PHE A 3 27.28 47.30 13.89
N VAL A 4 26.68 46.88 14.99
CA VAL A 4 27.11 47.22 16.35
C VAL A 4 28.50 46.65 16.64
N VAL A 5 28.80 45.44 16.20
CA VAL A 5 30.11 44.80 16.37
C VAL A 5 31.18 45.55 15.55
N VAL A 6 30.85 45.93 14.32
CA VAL A 6 31.76 46.75 13.47
C VAL A 6 31.97 48.14 14.10
N CYS A 7 30.94 48.78 14.65
CA CYS A 7 31.09 50.08 15.35
C CYS A 7 31.93 49.93 16.63
N ILE A 8 31.80 48.88 17.40
CA ILE A 8 32.61 48.63 18.60
C ILE A 8 34.04 48.37 18.20
N LEU A 9 34.31 47.59 17.13
CA LEU A 9 35.64 47.32 16.61
C LEU A 9 36.34 48.60 16.11
N SER A 10 35.63 49.46 15.35
CA SER A 10 36.16 50.73 14.91
C SER A 10 36.43 51.72 16.04
N PHE A 11 35.53 51.74 17.08
CA PHE A 11 35.73 52.56 18.26
C PHE A 11 36.93 52.11 19.09
N LEU A 12 37.10 50.80 19.29
CA LEU A 12 38.28 50.21 19.95
C LEU A 12 39.56 50.46 19.19
N LEU A 13 39.52 50.44 17.85
CA LEU A 13 40.67 50.73 16.99
C LEU A 13 41.09 52.19 17.15
N VAL A 14 40.13 53.14 17.20
CA VAL A 14 40.38 54.58 17.41
C VAL A 14 40.95 54.81 18.80
N LEU A 15 40.42 54.23 19.85
CA LEU A 15 40.93 54.31 21.22
C LEU A 15 42.36 53.76 21.39
N CYS A 16 42.73 52.77 20.62
CA CYS A 16 44.08 52.20 20.66
C CYS A 16 45.13 53.05 19.92
N LEU A 17 44.70 53.83 18.91
CA LEU A 17 45.59 54.73 18.15
C LEU A 17 45.99 55.98 18.94
N ASP A 18 45.21 56.41 19.95
CA ASP A 18 45.36 57.68 20.64
C ASP A 18 46.13 57.59 21.99
N ARG A 19 46.63 56.40 22.40
CA ARG A 19 47.30 56.21 23.68
C ARG A 19 48.75 55.70 23.58
N GLU A 20 49.66 56.62 23.30
CA GLU A 20 51.13 56.36 23.28
C GLU A 20 51.80 56.34 24.68
N TRP A 21 51.06 56.43 25.83
CA TRP A 21 51.67 56.92 27.08
C TRP A 21 51.94 55.92 28.21
N ILE A 22 51.49 54.67 28.20
CA ILE A 22 51.56 53.89 29.44
C ILE A 22 52.23 52.48 29.35
N PHE A 23 52.34 51.88 28.12
CA PHE A 23 52.96 50.54 27.96
C PHE A 23 53.85 50.41 26.74
N PRO A 24 54.80 49.47 26.70
CA PRO A 24 55.64 49.26 25.50
C PRO A 24 54.76 49.01 24.30
N GLU A 25 55.02 49.68 23.18
CA GLU A 25 54.24 49.63 21.93
C GLU A 25 53.84 48.22 21.46
N GLY A 26 54.67 47.20 21.73
CA GLY A 26 54.44 45.84 21.35
C GLY A 26 53.28 45.15 22.11
N PHE A 27 53.11 45.46 23.39
CA PHE A 27 52.07 44.82 24.23
C PHE A 27 50.64 45.13 23.76
N TRP A 28 50.40 46.41 23.49
CA TRP A 28 49.06 46.87 23.02
C TRP A 28 48.69 46.33 21.65
N LYS A 29 49.66 46.22 20.76
CA LYS A 29 49.45 45.61 19.42
C LYS A 29 49.09 44.11 19.53
N ILE A 30 49.78 43.39 20.39
CA ILE A 30 49.47 41.96 20.65
C ILE A 30 48.12 41.81 21.33
N ALA A 31 47.77 42.62 22.34
CA ALA A 31 46.48 42.58 23.04
C ALA A 31 45.33 42.89 22.07
N MET A 32 45.51 43.85 21.17
CA MET A 32 44.51 44.23 20.19
C MET A 32 44.30 43.11 19.16
N ILE A 33 45.37 42.50 18.63
CA ILE A 33 45.25 41.35 17.73
C ILE A 33 44.54 40.21 18.39
N PHE A 34 44.86 39.91 19.68
CA PHE A 34 44.18 38.87 20.43
C PHE A 34 42.67 39.15 20.61
N LEU A 35 42.31 40.40 20.90
CA LEU A 35 40.92 40.84 21.03
C LEU A 35 40.17 40.71 19.69
N ILE A 36 40.78 41.10 18.57
CA ILE A 36 40.19 40.95 17.23
C ILE A 36 39.97 39.48 16.91
N VAL A 37 40.94 38.60 17.16
CA VAL A 37 40.83 37.16 16.90
C VAL A 37 39.69 36.58 17.77
N LEU A 38 39.59 37.01 19.02
CA LEU A 38 38.53 36.56 19.94
C LEU A 38 37.14 37.01 19.46
N LEU A 39 37.00 38.27 19.00
CA LEU A 39 35.77 38.81 18.46
C LEU A 39 35.39 38.12 17.12
N VAL A 40 36.35 37.88 16.23
CA VAL A 40 36.10 37.15 15.00
C VAL A 40 35.69 35.69 15.31
N GLY A 41 36.35 35.03 16.25
CA GLY A 41 35.98 33.71 16.72
C GLY A 41 34.57 33.67 17.32
N PHE A 42 34.25 34.67 18.14
CA PHE A 42 32.91 34.82 18.74
C PHE A 42 31.84 35.03 17.68
N THR A 43 32.05 35.94 16.71
CA THR A 43 31.07 36.19 15.61
C THR A 43 30.92 34.98 14.72
N TYR A 44 31.99 34.22 14.45
CA TYR A 44 31.94 32.99 13.70
C TYR A 44 31.11 31.92 14.42
N LEU A 45 31.35 31.67 15.70
CA LEU A 45 30.68 30.63 16.46
C LEU A 45 29.19 30.97 16.76
N TRP A 46 28.91 32.24 17.10
CA TRP A 46 27.58 32.66 17.55
C TRP A 46 26.66 33.17 16.45
N ILE A 47 27.19 33.63 15.32
CA ILE A 47 26.39 34.19 14.23
C ILE A 47 26.52 33.36 12.97
N TRP A 48 27.74 33.17 12.47
CA TRP A 48 27.96 32.57 11.16
C TRP A 48 27.63 31.08 11.12
N LYS A 49 28.09 30.30 12.11
CA LYS A 49 27.89 28.86 12.18
C LYS A 49 26.41 28.49 12.29
N PRO A 50 25.58 29.08 13.20
CA PRO A 50 24.15 28.81 13.27
C PRO A 50 23.41 29.29 12.00
N TYR A 51 23.76 30.48 11.47
CA TYR A 51 23.17 30.98 10.22
C TYR A 51 23.37 30.02 9.04
N ARG A 52 24.59 29.53 8.86
CA ARG A 52 24.92 28.57 7.80
C ARG A 52 24.21 27.22 7.96
N ARG A 53 24.06 26.74 9.20
CA ARG A 53 23.28 25.53 9.50
C ARG A 53 21.81 25.72 9.10
N LEU A 54 21.22 26.84 9.47
CA LEU A 54 19.84 27.15 9.12
C LEU A 54 19.63 27.21 7.61
N THR A 55 20.47 27.96 6.90
CA THR A 55 20.35 28.11 5.45
C THR A 55 20.41 26.74 4.75
N ASN A 56 21.33 25.86 5.17
CA ASN A 56 21.43 24.52 4.63
C ASN A 56 20.21 23.66 4.91
N GLN A 57 19.56 23.81 6.07
CA GLN A 57 18.36 23.07 6.43
C GLN A 57 17.14 23.56 5.67
N VAL A 58 16.97 24.88 5.55
CA VAL A 58 15.90 25.47 4.73
C VAL A 58 16.04 25.06 3.28
N GLN A 59 17.25 24.97 2.77
CA GLN A 59 17.50 24.51 1.42
C GLN A 59 17.16 23.02 1.26
N ARG A 60 17.56 22.15 2.19
CA ARG A 60 17.20 20.73 2.19
C ARG A 60 15.68 20.50 2.31
N PHE A 61 14.99 21.36 3.06
CA PHE A 61 13.54 21.35 3.10
C PHE A 61 12.93 21.78 1.76
N SER A 62 13.47 22.84 1.13
CA SER A 62 13.03 23.29 -0.20
C SER A 62 13.24 22.22 -1.27
N ASP A 63 14.34 21.46 -1.15
CA ASP A 63 14.69 20.36 -2.05
C ASP A 63 13.93 19.04 -1.73
N GLY A 64 13.10 19.05 -0.68
CA GLY A 64 12.26 17.91 -0.28
C GLY A 64 12.96 16.78 0.49
N TYR A 65 14.23 16.98 0.90
CA TYR A 65 15.00 15.95 1.62
C TYR A 65 14.69 15.83 3.11
N ILE A 66 14.06 16.83 3.72
CA ILE A 66 13.68 16.83 5.15
C ILE A 66 12.27 17.34 5.34
N SER A 67 11.59 16.86 6.38
CA SER A 67 10.24 17.30 6.71
C SER A 67 10.25 18.62 7.48
N LEU A 68 9.10 19.30 7.53
CA LEU A 68 8.95 20.52 8.33
C LEU A 68 9.06 20.23 9.85
N ALA A 69 8.77 19.02 10.29
CA ALA A 69 8.94 18.57 11.67
C ALA A 69 10.43 18.55 12.06
N ASP A 70 11.28 18.08 11.17
CA ASP A 70 12.73 18.02 11.38
C ASP A 70 13.37 19.42 11.47
N LEU A 71 12.71 20.45 10.88
CA LEU A 71 13.14 21.85 11.02
C LEU A 71 12.85 22.45 12.40
N THR A 72 11.84 21.94 13.12
CA THR A 72 11.46 22.43 14.44
C THR A 72 12.24 21.79 15.58
N ASP A 73 12.87 20.62 15.35
CA ASP A 73 13.70 19.90 16.34
C ASP A 73 15.13 20.47 16.46
N VAL A 74 15.46 21.46 15.66
CA VAL A 74 16.81 22.05 15.74
C VAL A 74 16.83 23.13 16.80
N GLU A 75 17.66 22.92 17.84
CA GLU A 75 17.94 23.84 18.97
C GLU A 75 18.51 25.23 18.57
N VAL A 76 18.23 25.70 17.36
CA VAL A 76 18.59 27.06 16.93
C VAL A 76 17.35 27.94 17.08
N ALA A 77 17.10 28.41 18.28
CA ALA A 77 16.11 29.45 18.57
C ALA A 77 16.46 30.75 17.83
N ILE A 78 16.00 30.85 16.56
CA ILE A 78 16.28 32.02 15.72
C ILE A 78 15.39 33.19 16.12
N SER A 79 14.13 32.92 16.33
CA SER A 79 13.18 33.82 17.00
C SER A 79 11.92 33.03 17.38
N PRO A 80 11.21 33.45 18.45
CA PRO A 80 9.92 32.84 18.82
C PRO A 80 8.85 32.99 17.74
N GLU A 81 9.00 34.00 16.86
CA GLU A 81 8.11 34.23 15.72
C GLU A 81 8.28 33.17 14.64
N PHE A 82 9.53 32.79 14.32
CA PHE A 82 9.83 31.74 13.33
C PHE A 82 9.28 30.39 13.77
N GLU A 83 9.46 30.04 15.05
CA GLU A 83 8.90 28.82 15.61
C GLU A 83 7.36 28.77 15.57
N ARG A 84 6.70 29.89 15.83
CA ARG A 84 5.24 30.03 15.70
C ARG A 84 4.80 29.85 14.25
N MET A 85 5.50 30.46 13.31
CA MET A 85 5.23 30.33 11.87
C MET A 85 5.42 28.90 11.38
N ALA A 86 6.53 28.23 11.74
CA ALA A 86 6.80 26.84 11.36
C ALA A 86 5.73 25.89 11.92
N ARG A 87 5.35 26.03 13.18
CA ARG A 87 4.23 25.26 13.78
C ARG A 87 2.89 25.52 13.07
N HIS A 88 2.61 26.76 12.67
CA HIS A 88 1.38 27.08 11.96
C HIS A 88 1.36 26.47 10.54
N MET A 89 2.48 26.55 9.82
CA MET A 89 2.63 25.91 8.52
C MET A 89 2.49 24.38 8.61
N ASN A 90 3.08 23.74 9.62
CA ASN A 90 2.95 22.31 9.82
C ASN A 90 1.49 21.89 10.07
N LYS A 91 0.75 22.65 10.88
CA LYS A 91 -0.69 22.44 11.07
C LYS A 91 -1.48 22.55 9.76
N ILE A 92 -1.17 23.56 8.93
CA ILE A 92 -1.84 23.74 7.63
C ILE A 92 -1.54 22.58 6.70
N ILE A 93 -0.26 22.18 6.57
CA ILE A 93 0.15 21.05 5.70
C ILE A 93 -0.51 19.75 6.15
N THR A 94 -0.50 19.48 7.46
CA THR A 94 -1.15 18.28 8.01
C THR A 94 -2.66 18.31 7.79
N ALA A 95 -3.31 19.45 8.04
CA ALA A 95 -4.75 19.63 7.80
C ALA A 95 -5.10 19.47 6.30
N THR A 96 -4.28 19.99 5.40
CA THR A 96 -4.49 19.85 3.95
C THR A 96 -4.34 18.39 3.52
N ARG A 97 -3.32 17.68 4.02
CA ARG A 97 -3.14 16.23 3.73
C ARG A 97 -4.33 15.40 4.22
N THR A 98 -4.82 15.66 5.45
CA THR A 98 -5.99 14.95 5.98
C THR A 98 -7.26 15.25 5.19
N LEU A 99 -7.45 16.51 4.74
CA LEU A 99 -8.56 16.88 3.87
C LEU A 99 -8.48 16.21 2.50
N ASP A 100 -7.30 16.14 1.88
CA ASP A 100 -7.11 15.46 0.60
C ASP A 100 -7.36 13.95 0.72
N MET A 101 -6.88 13.31 1.78
CA MET A 101 -7.18 11.90 2.06
C MET A 101 -8.68 11.68 2.28
N SER A 102 -9.33 12.53 3.08
CA SER A 102 -10.78 12.47 3.30
C SER A 102 -11.58 12.68 2.01
N LYS A 103 -11.16 13.63 1.16
CA LYS A 103 -11.77 13.89 -0.14
C LYS A 103 -11.63 12.69 -1.07
N ARG A 104 -10.42 12.10 -1.19
CA ARG A 104 -10.20 10.90 -1.98
C ARG A 104 -11.04 9.72 -1.49
N GLN A 105 -11.13 9.54 -0.17
CA GLN A 105 -11.95 8.50 0.44
C GLN A 105 -13.45 8.74 0.19
N ALA A 106 -13.91 9.99 0.25
CA ALA A 106 -15.29 10.34 -0.08
C ALA A 106 -15.59 10.12 -1.58
N GLN A 107 -14.67 10.49 -2.47
CA GLN A 107 -14.79 10.23 -3.90
C GLN A 107 -14.81 8.72 -4.20
N TYR A 108 -13.94 7.95 -3.55
CA TYR A 108 -13.95 6.49 -3.68
C TYR A 108 -15.26 5.87 -3.21
N ARG A 109 -15.79 6.32 -2.05
CA ARG A 109 -17.10 5.89 -1.54
C ARG A 109 -18.25 6.30 -2.48
N ALA A 110 -18.18 7.49 -3.07
CA ALA A 110 -19.18 7.95 -4.04
C ALA A 110 -19.17 7.11 -5.31
N LEU A 111 -17.99 6.75 -5.83
CA LEU A 111 -17.83 5.84 -6.96
C LEU A 111 -18.35 4.43 -6.65
N GLN A 112 -18.04 3.89 -5.49
CA GLN A 112 -18.58 2.59 -5.05
C GLN A 112 -20.10 2.60 -4.90
N ASN A 113 -20.70 3.71 -4.48
CA ASN A 113 -22.14 3.85 -4.31
C ASN A 113 -22.90 4.09 -5.63
N GLN A 114 -22.21 4.26 -6.77
CA GLN A 114 -22.89 4.44 -8.07
C GLN A 114 -23.63 3.18 -8.53
N ILE A 115 -23.20 1.98 -8.08
CA ILE A 115 -24.00 0.78 -8.22
C ILE A 115 -24.87 0.70 -6.97
N ASN A 116 -26.18 0.86 -7.10
CA ASN A 116 -27.10 0.66 -5.98
C ASN A 116 -27.26 -0.85 -5.72
N PRO A 117 -26.65 -1.42 -4.66
CA PRO A 117 -26.69 -2.86 -4.44
C PRO A 117 -28.14 -3.36 -4.23
N HIS A 118 -28.95 -2.55 -3.57
CA HIS A 118 -30.35 -2.87 -3.31
C HIS A 118 -31.20 -2.94 -4.60
N PHE A 119 -30.95 -2.06 -5.55
CA PHE A 119 -31.63 -2.13 -6.85
C PHE A 119 -31.25 -3.42 -7.60
N LEU A 120 -29.96 -3.79 -7.58
CA LEU A 120 -29.48 -5.01 -8.24
C LEU A 120 -30.14 -6.25 -7.62
N TYR A 121 -30.14 -6.36 -6.28
CA TYR A 121 -30.77 -7.51 -5.60
C TYR A 121 -32.25 -7.61 -5.87
N ASN A 122 -32.99 -6.50 -5.77
CA ASN A 122 -34.43 -6.48 -6.04
C ASN A 122 -34.74 -6.87 -7.50
N THR A 123 -33.92 -6.45 -8.45
CA THR A 123 -34.08 -6.82 -9.85
C THR A 123 -33.86 -8.31 -10.06
N LEU A 124 -32.79 -8.87 -9.46
CA LEU A 124 -32.50 -10.30 -9.55
C LEU A 124 -33.59 -11.14 -8.88
N GLU A 125 -34.09 -10.71 -7.71
CA GLU A 125 -35.18 -11.41 -7.02
C GLU A 125 -36.49 -11.35 -7.81
N GLY A 126 -36.77 -10.23 -8.50
CA GLY A 126 -37.89 -10.13 -9.44
C GLY A 126 -37.79 -11.15 -10.57
N ILE A 127 -36.61 -11.24 -11.22
CA ILE A 127 -36.35 -12.22 -12.29
C ILE A 127 -36.50 -13.66 -11.76
N ARG A 128 -35.94 -13.94 -10.57
CA ARG A 128 -36.06 -15.24 -9.92
C ARG A 128 -37.52 -15.62 -9.69
N SER A 129 -38.32 -14.70 -9.17
CA SER A 129 -39.76 -14.95 -8.91
C SER A 129 -40.50 -15.24 -10.20
N GLU A 130 -40.27 -14.52 -11.26
CA GLU A 130 -40.86 -14.77 -12.59
C GLU A 130 -40.44 -16.13 -13.17
N ALA A 131 -39.13 -16.49 -13.01
CA ALA A 131 -38.63 -17.79 -13.45
C ALA A 131 -39.32 -18.96 -12.72
N ILE A 132 -39.49 -18.84 -11.40
CA ILE A 132 -40.23 -19.85 -10.59
C ILE A 132 -41.68 -19.96 -11.10
N MET A 133 -42.39 -18.85 -11.29
CA MET A 133 -43.76 -18.86 -11.77
C MET A 133 -43.89 -19.45 -13.17
N ALA A 134 -42.84 -19.31 -14.01
CA ALA A 134 -42.80 -19.88 -15.35
C ALA A 134 -42.32 -21.36 -15.36
N GLY A 135 -41.97 -21.94 -14.23
CA GLY A 135 -41.42 -23.31 -14.14
C GLY A 135 -40.02 -23.46 -14.70
N LEU A 136 -39.26 -22.37 -14.73
CA LEU A 136 -37.87 -22.34 -15.26
C LEU A 136 -36.85 -22.44 -14.11
N ASP A 137 -36.81 -23.63 -13.47
CA ASP A 137 -36.02 -23.88 -12.25
C ASP A 137 -34.54 -23.53 -12.44
N ASN A 138 -33.95 -23.92 -13.57
CA ASN A 138 -32.55 -23.60 -13.87
C ASN A 138 -32.30 -22.08 -13.88
N LEU A 139 -33.20 -21.26 -14.45
CA LEU A 139 -33.07 -19.81 -14.49
C LEU A 139 -33.22 -19.21 -13.09
N ALA A 140 -34.14 -19.75 -12.29
CA ALA A 140 -34.32 -19.32 -10.90
C ALA A 140 -33.04 -19.57 -10.08
N ASP A 141 -32.46 -20.76 -10.19
CA ASP A 141 -31.20 -21.14 -9.51
C ASP A 141 -30.03 -20.28 -9.93
N MET A 142 -29.90 -20.00 -11.25
CA MET A 142 -28.86 -19.11 -11.76
C MET A 142 -29.01 -17.69 -11.21
N THR A 143 -30.24 -17.17 -11.18
CA THR A 143 -30.50 -15.81 -10.69
C THR A 143 -30.22 -15.70 -9.19
N GLU A 144 -30.53 -16.74 -8.42
CA GLU A 144 -30.18 -16.82 -7.00
C GLU A 144 -28.68 -16.84 -6.77
N ALA A 145 -27.94 -17.69 -7.50
CA ALA A 145 -26.48 -17.72 -7.42
C ALA A 145 -25.87 -16.36 -7.77
N LEU A 146 -26.39 -15.68 -8.78
CA LEU A 146 -25.94 -14.35 -9.19
C LEU A 146 -26.22 -13.30 -8.09
N ALA A 147 -27.39 -13.36 -7.44
CA ALA A 147 -27.72 -12.46 -6.33
C ALA A 147 -26.79 -12.66 -5.13
N ILE A 148 -26.47 -13.91 -4.77
CA ILE A 148 -25.53 -14.26 -3.69
C ILE A 148 -24.13 -13.75 -4.03
N PHE A 149 -23.66 -14.00 -5.24
CA PHE A 149 -22.35 -13.57 -5.72
C PHE A 149 -22.19 -12.04 -5.67
N PHE A 150 -23.16 -11.28 -6.17
CA PHE A 150 -23.11 -9.82 -6.13
C PHE A 150 -23.20 -9.31 -4.67
N ARG A 151 -23.97 -9.94 -3.81
CA ARG A 151 -24.05 -9.59 -2.38
C ARG A 151 -22.67 -9.69 -1.74
N TYR A 152 -21.96 -10.78 -1.97
CA TYR A 152 -20.61 -10.96 -1.44
C TYR A 152 -19.64 -9.93 -2.00
N THR A 153 -19.62 -9.74 -3.33
CA THR A 153 -18.68 -8.86 -4.02
C THR A 153 -18.86 -7.37 -3.70
N ILE A 154 -20.14 -6.93 -3.56
CA ILE A 154 -20.48 -5.50 -3.36
C ILE A 154 -20.64 -5.16 -1.87
N SER A 155 -20.82 -6.14 -0.99
CA SER A 155 -21.01 -5.88 0.45
C SER A 155 -19.82 -5.15 1.04
N LYS A 156 -20.11 -4.18 1.90
CA LYS A 156 -19.10 -3.34 2.56
C LYS A 156 -18.27 -4.16 3.55
N VAL A 157 -17.00 -4.19 3.29
CA VAL A 157 -15.84 -3.92 4.16
C VAL A 157 -15.75 -4.79 5.42
N GLU A 158 -15.47 -6.03 5.20
CA GLU A 158 -14.53 -6.73 6.06
C GLU A 158 -13.25 -6.87 5.24
N ASN A 159 -12.10 -6.41 5.76
CA ASN A 159 -10.83 -6.55 5.05
C ASN A 159 -10.39 -8.02 5.01
N LEU A 160 -10.78 -8.78 6.05
CA LEU A 160 -10.55 -10.20 6.19
C LEU A 160 -11.87 -10.94 6.31
N VAL A 161 -11.93 -12.12 5.74
CA VAL A 161 -13.02 -13.08 5.78
C VAL A 161 -12.46 -14.47 6.07
N THR A 162 -13.30 -15.43 6.44
CA THR A 162 -12.83 -16.80 6.63
C THR A 162 -12.53 -17.48 5.27
N VAL A 163 -11.67 -18.50 5.31
CA VAL A 163 -11.45 -19.37 4.15
C VAL A 163 -12.75 -20.00 3.68
N GLU A 164 -13.63 -20.38 4.63
CA GLU A 164 -14.95 -20.94 4.34
C GLU A 164 -15.78 -19.99 3.48
N GLU A 165 -15.89 -18.71 3.85
CA GLU A 165 -16.65 -17.69 3.10
C GLU A 165 -16.08 -17.48 1.68
N GLU A 166 -14.75 -17.48 1.50
CA GLU A 166 -14.13 -17.38 0.18
C GLU A 166 -14.38 -18.63 -0.68
N LEU A 167 -14.34 -19.84 -0.08
CA LEU A 167 -14.63 -21.08 -0.79
C LEU A 167 -16.10 -21.15 -1.21
N GLU A 168 -17.04 -20.74 -0.34
CA GLU A 168 -18.47 -20.65 -0.67
C GLU A 168 -18.72 -19.68 -1.83
N ASN A 169 -18.02 -18.52 -1.82
CA ASN A 169 -18.10 -17.57 -2.92
C ASN A 169 -17.51 -18.12 -4.21
N CYS A 170 -16.39 -18.85 -4.14
CA CYS A 170 -15.81 -19.56 -5.29
C CYS A 170 -16.78 -20.63 -5.85
N ALA A 171 -17.42 -21.40 -5.02
CA ALA A 171 -18.41 -22.40 -5.41
C ALA A 171 -19.62 -21.73 -6.09
N THR A 172 -20.08 -20.60 -5.53
CA THR A 172 -21.18 -19.81 -6.10
C THR A 172 -20.80 -19.26 -7.49
N TYR A 173 -19.61 -18.67 -7.62
CA TYR A 173 -19.09 -18.18 -8.91
C TYR A 173 -18.95 -19.33 -9.92
N PHE A 174 -18.43 -20.49 -9.49
CA PHE A 174 -18.28 -21.66 -10.33
C PHE A 174 -19.66 -22.18 -10.82
N LYS A 175 -20.66 -22.20 -9.96
CA LYS A 175 -22.04 -22.55 -10.33
C LYS A 175 -22.57 -21.64 -11.45
N ILE A 176 -22.32 -20.32 -11.36
CA ILE A 176 -22.68 -19.38 -12.43
C ILE A 176 -21.96 -19.72 -13.73
N GLN A 177 -20.68 -20.04 -13.69
CA GLN A 177 -19.91 -20.42 -14.89
C GLN A 177 -20.39 -21.75 -15.50
N GLN A 178 -20.88 -22.70 -14.70
CA GLN A 178 -21.46 -23.94 -15.19
C GLN A 178 -22.71 -23.72 -16.07
N TYR A 179 -23.51 -22.65 -15.84
CA TYR A 179 -24.59 -22.31 -16.77
C TYR A 179 -24.08 -21.91 -18.16
N ARG A 180 -22.91 -21.29 -18.23
CA ARG A 180 -22.28 -20.85 -19.49
C ARG A 180 -21.57 -22.01 -20.20
N PHE A 181 -20.84 -22.82 -19.46
CA PHE A 181 -19.94 -23.84 -20.01
C PHE A 181 -20.50 -25.27 -19.91
N GLY A 182 -21.60 -25.48 -19.19
CA GLY A 182 -22.17 -26.81 -18.97
C GLY A 182 -21.27 -27.69 -18.12
N SER A 183 -21.30 -28.98 -18.42
CA SER A 183 -20.49 -30.01 -17.75
C SER A 183 -19.01 -30.02 -18.17
N ARG A 184 -18.59 -29.07 -19.04
CA ARG A 184 -17.18 -28.99 -19.47
C ARG A 184 -16.21 -28.56 -18.39
N ILE A 185 -16.69 -27.91 -17.34
CA ILE A 185 -15.84 -27.40 -16.27
C ILE A 185 -16.10 -28.14 -14.97
N HIS A 186 -15.02 -28.39 -14.25
CA HIS A 186 -15.06 -29.09 -12.96
C HIS A 186 -14.26 -28.31 -11.94
N LEU A 187 -14.82 -28.15 -10.72
CA LEU A 187 -14.14 -27.60 -9.56
C LEU A 187 -13.97 -28.71 -8.53
N GLU A 188 -12.76 -28.90 -8.06
CA GLU A 188 -12.44 -29.79 -6.95
C GLU A 188 -11.78 -29.02 -5.83
N ILE A 189 -12.24 -29.23 -4.61
CA ILE A 189 -11.64 -28.67 -3.40
C ILE A 189 -11.04 -29.85 -2.64
N GLU A 190 -9.71 -29.92 -2.59
CA GLU A 190 -8.98 -30.92 -1.83
C GLU A 190 -8.99 -30.55 -0.35
N GLN A 191 -9.48 -31.46 0.47
CA GLN A 191 -9.61 -31.30 1.92
C GLN A 191 -8.53 -32.11 2.62
N ASP A 192 -7.76 -31.48 3.48
CA ASP A 192 -6.85 -32.17 4.39
C ASP A 192 -7.65 -32.57 5.64
N GLU A 193 -7.88 -33.88 5.83
CA GLU A 193 -8.82 -34.40 6.81
C GLU A 193 -8.46 -34.03 8.28
N GLU A 194 -7.17 -33.85 8.60
CA GLU A 194 -6.74 -33.62 9.98
C GLU A 194 -6.93 -32.19 10.47
N ASP A 195 -6.79 -31.18 9.59
CA ASP A 195 -6.75 -29.75 9.95
C ASP A 195 -7.84 -28.92 9.27
N TRP A 196 -8.79 -29.56 8.56
CA TRP A 196 -9.73 -28.85 7.68
C TRP A 196 -10.60 -27.82 8.40
N ASP A 197 -11.17 -28.17 9.56
CA ASP A 197 -11.97 -27.25 10.35
C ASP A 197 -11.20 -26.01 10.79
N ASP A 198 -9.95 -26.20 11.20
CA ASP A 198 -9.06 -25.09 11.57
C ASP A 198 -8.72 -24.22 10.36
N ILE A 199 -8.51 -24.84 9.19
CA ILE A 199 -8.25 -24.13 7.93
C ILE A 199 -9.43 -23.27 7.52
N LEU A 200 -10.66 -23.78 7.60
CA LEU A 200 -11.88 -23.05 7.25
C LEU A 200 -12.06 -21.78 8.10
N HIS A 201 -11.64 -21.80 9.36
CA HIS A 201 -11.72 -20.64 10.26
C HIS A 201 -10.55 -19.67 10.12
N CYS A 202 -9.49 -19.99 9.36
CA CYS A 202 -8.42 -19.04 9.07
C CYS A 202 -8.96 -17.83 8.30
N MET A 203 -8.45 -16.64 8.63
CA MET A 203 -8.84 -15.40 7.97
C MET A 203 -7.90 -15.05 6.82
N ILE A 204 -8.46 -14.71 5.69
CA ILE A 204 -7.75 -14.28 4.48
C ILE A 204 -8.35 -12.97 3.95
N PRO A 205 -7.63 -12.19 3.16
CA PRO A 205 -8.19 -10.98 2.57
C PRO A 205 -9.37 -11.32 1.65
N LYS A 206 -10.47 -10.62 1.83
CA LYS A 206 -11.68 -10.81 1.01
C LYS A 206 -11.36 -10.68 -0.47
N LEU A 207 -11.99 -11.50 -1.34
CA LEU A 207 -11.73 -11.56 -2.78
C LEU A 207 -10.28 -11.95 -3.10
N THR A 208 -9.73 -12.94 -2.38
CA THR A 208 -8.41 -13.52 -2.65
C THR A 208 -8.49 -14.68 -3.63
N LEU A 209 -9.39 -15.63 -3.38
CA LEU A 209 -9.51 -16.84 -4.21
C LEU A 209 -10.29 -16.60 -5.50
N GLN A 210 -11.34 -15.79 -5.46
CA GLN A 210 -12.21 -15.52 -6.60
C GLN A 210 -11.43 -15.02 -7.83
N PRO A 211 -10.56 -13.99 -7.79
CA PRO A 211 -9.83 -13.52 -8.97
C PRO A 211 -8.90 -14.57 -9.56
N ILE A 212 -8.39 -15.50 -8.76
CA ILE A 212 -7.53 -16.59 -9.21
C ILE A 212 -8.39 -17.62 -9.95
N LEU A 213 -9.53 -18.01 -9.38
CA LEU A 213 -10.49 -18.88 -10.00
C LEU A 213 -11.01 -18.31 -11.34
N GLU A 214 -11.32 -17.00 -11.36
CA GLU A 214 -11.70 -16.30 -12.59
C GLU A 214 -10.63 -16.41 -13.68
N ASN A 215 -9.37 -16.17 -13.33
CA ASN A 215 -8.25 -16.31 -14.28
C ASN A 215 -8.11 -17.74 -14.80
N SER A 216 -8.21 -18.74 -13.93
CA SER A 216 -8.14 -20.16 -14.31
C SER A 216 -9.25 -20.55 -15.28
N ILE A 217 -10.47 -20.07 -15.08
CA ILE A 217 -11.60 -20.37 -15.97
C ILE A 217 -11.47 -19.61 -17.28
N ILE A 218 -11.30 -18.26 -17.26
CA ILE A 218 -11.36 -17.41 -18.44
C ILE A 218 -10.11 -17.57 -19.32
N HIS A 219 -8.92 -17.62 -18.70
CA HIS A 219 -7.65 -17.67 -19.44
C HIS A 219 -7.06 -19.09 -19.56
N GLY A 220 -7.46 -20.01 -18.70
CA GLY A 220 -7.02 -21.41 -18.74
C GLY A 220 -8.01 -22.29 -19.50
N ILE A 221 -9.19 -22.50 -18.94
CA ILE A 221 -10.13 -23.54 -19.37
C ILE A 221 -10.99 -23.10 -20.55
N GLU A 222 -11.46 -21.83 -20.60
CA GLU A 222 -12.33 -21.35 -21.69
C GLU A 222 -11.70 -21.54 -23.08
N LEU A 223 -10.39 -21.41 -23.16
CA LEU A 223 -9.60 -21.56 -24.39
C LEU A 223 -9.29 -23.02 -24.75
N LYS A 224 -9.57 -23.98 -23.87
CA LYS A 224 -9.41 -25.42 -24.09
C LYS A 224 -10.64 -25.97 -24.81
N LEU A 225 -10.46 -26.90 -25.74
CA LEU A 225 -11.56 -27.53 -26.47
C LEU A 225 -12.25 -28.64 -25.65
N ASP A 226 -11.47 -29.33 -24.84
CA ASP A 226 -11.92 -30.44 -24.01
C ASP A 226 -12.44 -29.96 -22.62
N GLU A 227 -12.83 -30.94 -21.80
CA GLU A 227 -13.17 -30.67 -20.40
C GLU A 227 -11.98 -30.05 -19.67
N GLY A 228 -12.25 -29.16 -18.73
CA GLY A 228 -11.25 -28.49 -17.90
C GLY A 228 -11.58 -28.60 -16.42
N LYS A 229 -10.55 -28.71 -15.61
CA LYS A 229 -10.64 -28.86 -14.16
C LYS A 229 -9.85 -27.77 -13.46
N VAL A 230 -10.46 -27.18 -12.45
CA VAL A 230 -9.75 -26.36 -11.46
C VAL A 230 -9.74 -27.09 -10.13
N THR A 231 -8.56 -27.14 -9.51
CA THR A 231 -8.37 -27.74 -8.19
C THR A 231 -7.90 -26.66 -7.22
N ILE A 232 -8.58 -26.54 -6.08
CA ILE A 232 -8.15 -25.69 -4.97
C ILE A 232 -7.68 -26.62 -3.85
N SER A 233 -6.42 -26.54 -3.47
CA SER A 233 -5.87 -27.24 -2.31
C SER A 233 -5.36 -26.25 -1.27
N ILE A 234 -5.70 -26.49 -0.01
CA ILE A 234 -5.32 -25.63 1.10
C ILE A 234 -4.69 -26.48 2.18
N SER A 235 -3.51 -26.08 2.61
CA SER A 235 -2.81 -26.71 3.73
C SER A 235 -2.26 -25.66 4.67
N ARG A 236 -2.01 -26.04 5.91
CA ARG A 236 -1.40 -25.12 6.89
C ARG A 236 -0.15 -25.71 7.53
N THR A 237 0.74 -24.81 7.88
CA THR A 237 1.83 -25.03 8.84
C THR A 237 1.48 -24.32 10.14
N LYS A 238 2.36 -24.39 11.13
CA LYS A 238 2.16 -23.66 12.40
C LYS A 238 2.01 -22.14 12.22
N SER A 239 2.57 -21.56 11.17
CA SER A 239 2.64 -20.11 10.96
C SER A 239 2.14 -19.63 9.61
N ARG A 240 1.96 -20.53 8.63
CA ARG A 240 1.60 -20.18 7.25
C ARG A 240 0.43 -21.02 6.77
N LEU A 241 -0.53 -20.36 6.14
CA LEU A 241 -1.56 -20.95 5.31
C LEU A 241 -1.04 -20.96 3.88
N LEU A 242 -1.04 -22.11 3.25
CA LEU A 242 -0.60 -22.34 1.88
C LEU A 242 -1.82 -22.68 1.04
N ILE A 243 -2.12 -21.88 0.05
CA ILE A 243 -3.25 -22.06 -0.84
C ILE A 243 -2.72 -22.24 -2.25
N LYS A 244 -3.17 -23.28 -2.93
CA LYS A 244 -2.81 -23.58 -4.30
C LYS A 244 -4.08 -23.72 -5.13
N VAL A 245 -4.16 -22.95 -6.22
CA VAL A 245 -5.22 -23.05 -7.23
C VAL A 245 -4.56 -23.49 -8.54
N SER A 246 -4.96 -24.63 -9.04
CA SER A 246 -4.39 -25.21 -10.26
C SER A 246 -5.47 -25.47 -11.29
N ASP A 247 -5.21 -25.14 -12.54
CA ASP A 247 -6.03 -25.52 -13.69
C ASP A 247 -5.23 -26.37 -14.68
N ASP A 248 -5.95 -27.20 -15.42
CA ASP A 248 -5.42 -28.00 -16.53
C ASP A 248 -5.68 -27.32 -17.89
N GLY A 249 -5.75 -25.99 -17.89
CA GLY A 249 -6.03 -25.17 -19.06
C GLY A 249 -4.87 -25.09 -20.06
N VAL A 250 -4.95 -24.09 -20.96
CA VAL A 250 -3.93 -23.91 -22.01
C VAL A 250 -2.56 -23.45 -21.50
N GLY A 251 -2.47 -22.99 -20.25
CA GLY A 251 -1.25 -22.49 -19.66
C GLY A 251 -0.72 -21.22 -20.32
N MET A 252 0.53 -20.86 -19.98
CA MET A 252 1.23 -19.67 -20.47
C MET A 252 2.59 -20.04 -21.04
N ASN A 253 3.02 -19.34 -22.10
CA ASN A 253 4.39 -19.41 -22.56
C ASN A 253 5.34 -18.76 -21.54
N ARG A 254 6.62 -19.09 -21.64
CA ARG A 254 7.65 -18.68 -20.68
C ARG A 254 7.79 -17.15 -20.58
N GLU A 255 7.69 -16.44 -21.69
CA GLU A 255 7.81 -14.98 -21.71
C GLU A 255 6.68 -14.29 -20.92
N THR A 256 5.45 -14.76 -21.08
CA THR A 256 4.27 -14.24 -20.35
C THR A 256 4.36 -14.56 -18.87
N LEU A 257 4.80 -15.78 -18.52
CA LEU A 257 4.99 -16.20 -17.14
C LEU A 257 6.08 -15.38 -16.43
N ASP A 258 7.23 -15.19 -17.09
CA ASP A 258 8.34 -14.41 -16.53
C ASP A 258 7.93 -12.95 -16.30
N LYS A 259 7.19 -12.35 -17.25
CA LYS A 259 6.62 -10.98 -17.09
C LYS A 259 5.64 -10.90 -15.94
N LEU A 260 4.77 -11.89 -15.77
CA LEU A 260 3.79 -11.92 -14.67
C LEU A 260 4.50 -12.04 -13.32
N ASN A 261 5.42 -13.00 -13.18
CA ASN A 261 6.16 -13.18 -11.93
C ASN A 261 7.07 -11.98 -11.60
N ALA A 262 7.64 -11.31 -12.60
CA ALA A 262 8.37 -10.05 -12.39
C ALA A 262 7.45 -8.94 -11.85
N LYS A 263 6.21 -8.82 -12.36
CA LYS A 263 5.21 -7.87 -11.82
C LYS A 263 4.78 -8.21 -10.40
N LEU A 264 4.67 -9.50 -10.06
CA LEU A 264 4.33 -9.95 -8.70
C LEU A 264 5.47 -9.67 -7.70
N GLY A 265 6.73 -9.72 -8.13
CA GLY A 265 7.89 -9.43 -7.28
C GLY A 265 8.31 -7.95 -7.23
N SER A 266 7.69 -7.05 -8.02
CA SER A 266 8.07 -5.63 -8.06
C SER A 266 7.37 -4.83 -6.97
N LYS A 267 8.08 -3.84 -6.38
CA LYS A 267 7.51 -2.91 -5.39
C LYS A 267 6.53 -1.93 -6.04
N GLU A 268 5.50 -1.51 -5.32
CA GLU A 268 4.43 -0.60 -5.79
C GLU A 268 4.93 0.68 -6.50
N GLU A 269 6.10 1.19 -6.16
CA GLU A 269 6.65 2.42 -6.76
C GLU A 269 7.07 2.26 -8.23
N GLU A 270 7.42 1.04 -8.66
CA GLU A 270 7.81 0.76 -10.05
C GLU A 270 6.59 0.53 -10.97
N VAL A 271 5.46 0.09 -10.42
CA VAL A 271 4.22 -0.19 -11.18
C VAL A 271 3.58 1.08 -11.76
N LYS A 272 3.80 2.25 -11.15
CA LYS A 272 3.26 3.55 -11.66
C LYS A 272 3.83 3.98 -13.03
N ASN A 273 4.91 3.38 -13.48
CA ASN A 273 5.56 3.70 -14.76
C ASN A 273 5.04 2.87 -15.95
N TYR A 274 4.20 1.86 -15.73
CA TYR A 274 3.62 1.07 -16.81
C TYR A 274 2.31 1.71 -17.29
N THR A 275 2.43 2.63 -18.24
CA THR A 275 1.31 3.43 -18.81
C THR A 275 0.48 2.72 -19.87
N GLN A 276 0.58 1.39 -20.03
CA GLN A 276 -0.29 0.65 -20.93
C GLN A 276 -1.06 -0.43 -20.16
N PRO A 277 -2.41 -0.47 -20.22
CA PRO A 277 -3.21 -1.56 -19.69
C PRO A 277 -3.03 -2.78 -20.62
N GLU A 278 -1.97 -3.55 -20.43
CA GLU A 278 -1.91 -4.91 -21.01
C GLU A 278 -3.04 -5.73 -20.38
N LYS A 279 -3.92 -6.23 -21.23
CA LYS A 279 -5.02 -7.13 -20.85
C LYS A 279 -4.42 -8.45 -20.31
N GLY A 280 -4.35 -8.61 -19.01
CA GLY A 280 -3.96 -9.86 -18.35
C GLY A 280 -3.10 -9.65 -17.10
N GLY A 281 -3.39 -10.39 -16.04
CA GLY A 281 -2.61 -10.44 -14.80
C GLY A 281 -2.81 -9.30 -13.80
N VAL A 282 -3.58 -8.25 -14.13
CA VAL A 282 -3.83 -7.12 -13.22
C VAL A 282 -4.54 -7.58 -11.94
N ALA A 283 -5.44 -8.53 -12.04
CA ALA A 283 -6.20 -9.05 -10.90
C ALA A 283 -5.28 -9.79 -9.90
N LEU A 284 -4.38 -10.64 -10.40
CA LEU A 284 -3.41 -11.36 -9.56
C LEU A 284 -2.42 -10.42 -8.90
N VAL A 285 -1.92 -9.41 -9.63
CA VAL A 285 -1.04 -8.37 -9.06
C VAL A 285 -1.75 -7.59 -7.95
N ASN A 286 -3.02 -7.24 -8.14
CA ASN A 286 -3.80 -6.54 -7.10
C ASN A 286 -4.01 -7.40 -5.85
N VAL A 287 -4.25 -8.71 -6.00
CA VAL A 287 -4.35 -9.64 -4.87
C VAL A 287 -3.01 -9.72 -4.14
N ASN A 288 -1.91 -9.88 -4.88
CA ASN A 288 -0.57 -9.97 -4.31
C ASN A 288 -0.18 -8.69 -3.55
N ASN A 289 -0.40 -7.51 -4.13
CA ASN A 289 -0.14 -6.23 -3.49
C ASN A 289 -0.95 -6.05 -2.20
N ARG A 290 -2.20 -6.51 -2.19
CA ARG A 290 -3.03 -6.49 -0.99
C ARG A 290 -2.50 -7.42 0.11
N ILE A 291 -1.99 -8.61 -0.26
CA ILE A 291 -1.34 -9.53 0.67
C ILE A 291 -0.08 -8.87 1.27
N HIS A 292 0.78 -8.28 0.44
CA HIS A 292 1.97 -7.56 0.90
C HIS A 292 1.62 -6.40 1.83
N LEU A 293 0.58 -5.63 1.51
CA LEU A 293 0.14 -4.49 2.32
C LEU A 293 -0.37 -4.91 3.70
N LEU A 294 -1.08 -6.04 3.78
CA LEU A 294 -1.70 -6.50 5.02
C LEU A 294 -0.75 -7.34 5.89
N PHE A 295 0.17 -8.08 5.29
CA PHE A 295 0.94 -9.11 5.99
C PHE A 295 2.45 -8.95 5.88
N GLY A 296 2.95 -8.09 4.99
CA GLY A 296 4.38 -7.93 4.74
C GLY A 296 4.87 -8.67 3.49
N GLU A 297 6.07 -8.28 3.04
CA GLU A 297 6.69 -8.78 1.79
C GLU A 297 7.13 -10.26 1.87
N GLU A 298 7.18 -10.86 3.06
CA GLU A 298 7.49 -12.28 3.25
C GLU A 298 6.33 -13.23 2.91
N TYR A 299 5.15 -12.68 2.66
CA TYR A 299 3.96 -13.36 2.17
C TYR A 299 3.68 -12.92 0.74
N GLY A 300 2.86 -13.65 0.01
CA GLY A 300 2.53 -13.29 -1.36
C GLY A 300 2.18 -14.48 -2.23
N MET A 301 2.30 -14.26 -3.54
CA MET A 301 1.85 -15.17 -4.56
C MET A 301 2.98 -15.50 -5.55
N HIS A 302 3.00 -16.74 -6.04
CA HIS A 302 3.85 -17.17 -7.13
C HIS A 302 3.04 -17.96 -8.14
N VAL A 303 3.36 -17.81 -9.44
CA VAL A 303 2.65 -18.48 -10.53
C VAL A 303 3.61 -19.40 -11.25
N TYR A 304 3.16 -20.63 -11.45
CA TYR A 304 3.80 -21.66 -12.28
C TYR A 304 2.88 -21.96 -13.45
N SER A 305 3.41 -22.07 -14.64
CA SER A 305 2.61 -22.42 -15.80
C SER A 305 3.46 -23.10 -16.87
N LEU A 306 2.83 -24.01 -17.59
CA LEU A 306 3.43 -24.67 -18.75
C LEU A 306 2.39 -24.68 -19.87
N GLU A 307 2.80 -24.24 -21.06
CA GLU A 307 1.94 -24.16 -22.24
C GLU A 307 1.34 -25.54 -22.59
N ASN A 308 0.03 -25.56 -22.79
CA ASN A 308 -0.78 -26.78 -23.04
C ASN A 308 -0.83 -27.78 -21.87
N VAL A 309 -0.42 -27.40 -20.67
CA VAL A 309 -0.51 -28.24 -19.48
C VAL A 309 -1.40 -27.63 -18.42
N GLY A 310 -1.28 -26.31 -18.22
CA GLY A 310 -2.10 -25.56 -17.26
C GLY A 310 -1.30 -24.55 -16.45
N THR A 311 -1.99 -23.98 -15.45
CA THR A 311 -1.42 -22.96 -14.54
C THR A 311 -1.66 -23.35 -13.09
N SER A 312 -0.70 -23.04 -12.23
CA SER A 312 -0.80 -23.20 -10.78
C SER A 312 -0.39 -21.91 -10.10
N VAL A 313 -1.27 -21.36 -9.28
CA VAL A 313 -1.05 -20.18 -8.47
C VAL A 313 -0.91 -20.62 -7.03
N GLU A 314 0.23 -20.33 -6.40
CA GLU A 314 0.51 -20.65 -5.01
C GLU A 314 0.58 -19.38 -4.18
N LEU A 315 -0.18 -19.34 -3.09
CA LEU A 315 -0.20 -18.26 -2.14
C LEU A 315 0.34 -18.73 -0.79
N SER A 316 1.09 -17.86 -0.14
CA SER A 316 1.51 -18.02 1.26
C SER A 316 1.07 -16.81 2.06
N ILE A 317 0.26 -17.03 3.11
CA ILE A 317 -0.23 -16.00 4.02
C ILE A 317 -0.08 -16.47 5.48
N PRO A 318 -0.07 -15.57 6.47
CA PRO A 318 0.03 -16.00 7.87
C PRO A 318 -1.25 -16.70 8.32
N VAL A 319 -1.14 -17.68 9.24
CA VAL A 319 -2.29 -18.24 9.95
C VAL A 319 -2.81 -17.19 10.93
N ILE A 320 -4.04 -16.74 10.74
CA ILE A 320 -4.75 -15.73 11.56
C ILE A 320 -6.19 -16.19 11.75
N TYR A 321 -6.67 -16.11 12.97
CA TYR A 321 -8.07 -16.44 13.34
C TYR A 321 -8.88 -15.22 13.75
N ASN A 322 -8.21 -14.05 13.97
CA ASN A 322 -8.87 -12.83 14.40
C ASN A 322 -8.13 -11.59 13.85
N GLU A 323 -8.89 -10.59 13.38
CA GLU A 323 -8.31 -9.30 12.90
C GLU A 323 -7.43 -8.59 13.96
N ASN A 324 -7.67 -8.81 15.25
CA ASN A 324 -6.85 -8.22 16.31
C ASN A 324 -5.42 -8.77 16.37
N GLU A 325 -5.14 -9.92 15.76
CA GLU A 325 -3.80 -10.50 15.66
C GLU A 325 -2.90 -9.71 14.71
N LEU A 326 -3.46 -9.07 13.70
CA LEU A 326 -2.72 -8.15 12.81
C LEU A 326 -2.19 -6.94 13.57
N LYS A 327 -3.01 -6.33 14.42
CA LYS A 327 -2.65 -5.13 15.20
C LYS A 327 -1.55 -5.36 16.23
N LYS A 328 -1.32 -6.62 16.62
CA LYS A 328 -0.25 -7.00 17.57
C LYS A 328 1.11 -7.22 16.90
N LYS A 329 1.17 -7.41 15.58
CA LYS A 329 2.42 -7.59 14.84
C LYS A 329 3.03 -6.27 14.34
N GLU A 330 2.28 -5.16 14.42
CA GLU A 330 2.76 -3.79 14.09
C GLU A 330 3.37 -3.04 15.27
N LEU A 331 3.39 -3.62 16.48
CA LEU A 331 4.01 -3.11 17.71
C LEU A 331 5.30 -3.88 18.06
#